data_9cf85d39b47666158affa3124e9de4f7
#
_entry.id   9cf85d39b47666158affa3124e9de4f7
#
_cell.length_a   1.000
_cell.length_b   1.000
_cell.length_c   1.000
_cell.angle_alpha   90.00
_cell.angle_beta   90.00
_cell.angle_gamma   90.00
#
_symmetry.space_group_name_H-M   'P 1'
#
loop_
_entity.id
_entity.type
_entity.pdbx_description
1 polymer ?
#
loop_
_entity_poly.entity_id
_entity_poly.type
_entity_poly.pdbx_seq_one_letter_code
_entity_poly.pdbx_strand_id
1 'polypeptide(L)'
;MEKLAENAMKYELYSDAILLDDRPDEGLYAGDIGTVVEQHDVEGLETGYSVEFFALLGNIVAVATLPGSYLRSPTSADRTTVSLVN
;
A
#
# COMPACT_ATOMS: atom_id res chain seq x y z
N MET A 1 20.03 -13.49 -6.27
CA MET A 1 18.89 -14.14 -5.79
C MET A 1 18.18 -13.28 -4.86
N GLU A 2 18.81 -12.78 -3.90
CA GLU A 2 18.16 -11.87 -3.03
C GLU A 2 17.53 -10.75 -3.76
N LYS A 3 18.09 -10.47 -4.92
CA LYS A 3 17.56 -9.39 -5.69
C LYS A 3 16.16 -9.57 -6.11
N LEU A 4 15.77 -10.80 -6.31
CA LEU A 4 14.41 -11.07 -6.70
C LEU A 4 13.44 -10.67 -5.62
N ALA A 5 13.81 -10.95 -4.39
CA ALA A 5 12.94 -10.60 -3.28
C ALA A 5 12.81 -9.10 -3.17
N GLU A 6 13.92 -8.41 -3.39
CA GLU A 6 13.86 -6.98 -3.32
C GLU A 6 12.96 -6.40 -4.37
N ASN A 7 13.05 -6.94 -5.59
CA ASN A 7 12.21 -6.44 -6.66
C ASN A 7 10.75 -6.69 -6.38
N ALA A 8 10.46 -7.81 -5.74
CA ALA A 8 9.07 -8.14 -5.46
C ALA A 8 8.45 -7.19 -4.46
N MET A 9 9.27 -6.44 -3.74
CA MET A 9 8.77 -5.52 -2.74
C MET A 9 8.66 -4.08 -3.25
N LYS A 10 8.90 -3.87 -4.53
CA LYS A 10 8.81 -2.53 -5.05
C LYS A 10 7.44 -2.21 -5.60
N TYR A 11 7.02 -0.98 -5.39
CA TYR A 11 5.72 -0.49 -5.85
C TYR A 11 5.94 0.76 -6.67
N GLU A 12 5.15 0.90 -7.73
CA GLU A 12 5.26 2.08 -8.58
C GLU A 12 4.53 3.25 -7.95
N LEU A 13 5.02 4.44 -8.21
CA LEU A 13 4.34 5.64 -7.76
C LEU A 13 2.94 5.68 -8.36
N TYR A 14 2.00 6.11 -7.53
CA TYR A 14 0.59 6.28 -7.91
C TYR A 14 -0.12 4.97 -8.20
N SER A 15 0.47 3.85 -7.80
CA SER A 15 -0.22 2.57 -7.86
C SER A 15 -0.92 2.32 -6.52
N ASP A 16 -1.88 1.43 -6.54
CA ASP A 16 -2.59 1.06 -5.32
C ASP A 16 -1.78 0.07 -4.50
N ALA A 17 -1.92 0.18 -3.20
CA ALA A 17 -1.28 -0.76 -2.28
C ALA A 17 -2.26 -1.04 -1.14
N ILE A 18 -2.19 -2.27 -0.63
CA ILE A 18 -3.08 -2.71 0.43
C ILE A 18 -2.27 -2.95 1.68
N LEU A 19 -2.77 -2.42 2.79
CA LEU A 19 -2.10 -2.55 4.08
C LEU A 19 -2.28 -3.97 4.60
N LEU A 20 -1.20 -4.56 5.09
CA LEU A 20 -1.24 -5.93 5.57
C LEU A 20 -1.55 -6.04 7.05
N ASP A 21 -1.17 -5.01 7.83
CA ASP A 21 -1.32 -5.07 9.29
C ASP A 21 -2.10 -3.89 9.79
N ASP A 22 -2.74 -4.06 10.94
CA ASP A 22 -3.47 -2.96 11.56
C ASP A 22 -2.52 -1.90 12.07
N ARG A 23 -2.92 -0.65 11.89
CA ARG A 23 -2.21 0.50 12.46
C ARG A 23 -3.25 1.36 13.16
N PRO A 24 -3.79 0.89 14.28
CA PRO A 24 -4.92 1.59 14.91
C PRO A 24 -4.59 2.98 15.41
N ASP A 25 -3.33 3.23 15.76
CA ASP A 25 -2.92 4.56 16.20
C ASP A 25 -3.02 5.57 15.06
N GLU A 26 -3.11 5.09 13.84
CA GLU A 26 -3.26 5.97 12.68
C GLU A 26 -4.63 5.83 12.05
N GLY A 27 -5.51 5.03 12.66
CA GLY A 27 -6.83 4.83 12.11
C GLY A 27 -6.87 3.94 10.91
N LEU A 28 -5.85 3.11 10.74
CA LEU A 28 -5.74 2.24 9.57
C LEU A 28 -5.76 0.78 9.97
N TYR A 29 -6.31 -0.05 9.11
CA TYR A 29 -6.44 -1.47 9.41
C TYR A 29 -6.08 -2.31 8.21
N ALA A 30 -5.70 -3.55 8.48
CA ALA A 30 -5.35 -4.49 7.43
C ALA A 30 -6.47 -4.54 6.40
N GLY A 31 -6.10 -4.51 5.13
CA GLY A 31 -7.07 -4.50 4.05
C GLY A 31 -7.37 -3.12 3.50
N ASP A 32 -6.99 -2.07 4.21
CA ASP A 32 -7.20 -0.73 3.69
C ASP A 32 -6.36 -0.51 2.45
N ILE A 33 -6.92 0.18 1.48
CA ILE A 33 -6.27 0.43 0.20
C ILE A 33 -5.89 1.89 0.11
N GLY A 34 -4.66 2.14 -0.32
CA GLY A 34 -4.19 3.49 -0.51
C GLY A 34 -3.42 3.61 -1.80
N THR A 35 -2.92 4.80 -2.07
CA THR A 35 -2.14 5.09 -3.27
C THR A 35 -0.72 5.46 -2.86
N VAL A 36 0.25 4.83 -3.49
CA VAL A 36 1.66 5.12 -3.23
C VAL A 36 1.99 6.47 -3.86
N VAL A 37 2.45 7.40 -3.05
CA VAL A 37 2.73 8.74 -3.56
C VAL A 37 4.21 9.11 -3.49
N GLU A 38 5.01 8.34 -2.74
CA GLU A 38 6.41 8.66 -2.61
C GLU A 38 7.19 7.42 -2.24
N GLN A 39 8.41 7.33 -2.74
CA GLN A 39 9.31 6.22 -2.43
C GLN A 39 10.51 6.77 -1.68
N HIS A 40 10.92 6.08 -0.65
CA HIS A 40 12.04 6.49 0.19
C HIS A 40 13.10 5.39 0.21
N ASP A 41 14.24 5.65 -0.36
CA ASP A 41 15.34 4.71 -0.36
C ASP A 41 16.41 5.20 0.59
N VAL A 42 16.66 4.42 1.63
CA VAL A 42 17.69 4.72 2.60
C VAL A 42 18.64 3.54 2.64
N GLU A 43 19.88 3.83 2.42
CA GLU A 43 20.88 2.76 2.35
C GLU A 43 20.85 1.94 3.63
N GLY A 44 20.87 0.63 3.46
CA GLY A 44 20.86 -0.28 4.60
C GLY A 44 19.49 -0.60 5.13
N LEU A 45 18.46 0.06 4.61
CA LEU A 45 17.10 -0.18 5.05
C LEU A 45 16.23 -0.62 3.89
N GLU A 46 15.16 -1.31 4.21
CA GLU A 46 14.17 -1.69 3.24
C GLU A 46 13.53 -0.42 2.67
N THR A 47 13.19 -0.45 1.38
CA THR A 47 12.53 0.70 0.76
C THR A 47 11.21 0.99 1.43
N GLY A 48 10.99 2.25 1.76
CA GLY A 48 9.74 2.69 2.36
C GLY A 48 8.88 3.43 1.36
N TYR A 49 7.60 3.53 1.66
CA TYR A 49 6.66 4.19 0.77
C TYR A 49 5.72 5.05 1.58
N SER A 50 5.43 6.24 1.06
CA SER A 50 4.38 7.06 1.62
C SER A 50 3.11 6.72 0.87
N VAL A 51 2.06 6.40 1.60
CA VAL A 51 0.81 5.93 1.02
C VAL A 51 -0.32 6.78 1.56
N GLU A 52 -1.16 7.28 0.65
CA GLU A 52 -2.34 8.05 1.02
C GLU A 52 -3.54 7.12 1.06
N PHE A 53 -4.18 7.07 2.21
CA PHE A 53 -5.39 6.26 2.40
C PHE A 53 -6.61 7.18 2.43
N PHE A 54 -7.69 6.74 1.79
CA PHE A 54 -8.87 7.56 1.64
C PHE A 54 -10.08 6.91 2.28
N ALA A 55 -10.97 7.75 2.80
CA ALA A 55 -12.26 7.28 3.27
C ALA A 55 -13.15 7.03 2.08
N LEU A 56 -14.29 6.43 2.36
CA LEU A 56 -15.25 6.10 1.34
C LEU A 56 -15.67 7.30 0.50
N LEU A 57 -15.69 8.47 1.12
CA LEU A 57 -16.13 9.68 0.41
C LEU A 57 -15.01 10.39 -0.31
N GLY A 58 -13.82 9.81 -0.34
CA GLY A 58 -12.73 10.40 -1.08
C GLY A 58 -11.84 11.36 -0.31
N ASN A 59 -12.14 11.57 0.96
CA ASN A 59 -11.29 12.42 1.79
C ASN A 59 -10.07 11.65 2.25
N ILE A 60 -8.94 12.34 2.33
CA ILE A 60 -7.73 11.70 2.83
C ILE A 60 -7.92 11.39 4.31
N VAL A 61 -7.73 10.14 4.66
CA VAL A 61 -7.83 9.71 6.05
C VAL A 61 -6.47 9.82 6.71
N ALA A 62 -5.45 9.36 6.03
CA ALA A 62 -4.12 9.34 6.61
C ALA A 62 -3.08 9.20 5.51
N VAL A 63 -1.89 9.72 5.78
CA VAL A 63 -0.73 9.48 4.95
C VAL A 63 0.27 8.80 5.84
N ALA A 64 0.65 7.58 5.51
CA ALA A 64 1.56 6.81 6.34
C ALA A 64 2.79 6.44 5.54
N THR A 65 3.96 6.47 6.18
CA THR A 65 5.19 6.02 5.56
C THR A 65 5.51 4.65 6.13
N LEU A 66 5.54 3.65 5.27
CA LEU A 66 5.63 2.26 5.68
C LEU A 66 6.68 1.51 4.87
N PRO A 67 7.35 0.54 5.48
CA PRO A 67 8.22 -0.35 4.69
C PRO A 67 7.37 -1.12 3.70
N GLY A 68 7.96 -1.44 2.56
CA GLY A 68 7.24 -2.16 1.52
C GLY A 68 6.67 -3.49 1.99
N SER A 69 7.32 -4.12 2.97
CA SER A 69 6.86 -5.41 3.47
C SER A 69 5.54 -5.31 4.24
N TYR A 70 5.10 -4.11 4.56
CA TYR A 70 3.81 -3.91 5.23
C TYR A 70 2.66 -3.78 4.23
N LEU A 71 2.99 -3.87 2.94
CA LEU A 71 2.02 -3.62 1.88
C LEU A 71 2.01 -4.80 0.90
N ARG A 72 0.95 -4.86 0.11
CA ARG A 72 0.91 -5.76 -1.04
C ARG A 72 0.16 -5.09 -2.18
N SER A 73 0.38 -5.58 -3.37
CA SER A 73 -0.35 -5.08 -4.52
C SER A 73 -1.73 -5.73 -4.58
N PRO A 74 -2.72 -5.01 -5.08
CA PRO A 74 -4.05 -5.61 -5.26
C PRO A 74 -4.00 -6.71 -6.31
N THR A 75 -4.90 -7.65 -6.18
CA THR A 75 -5.04 -8.72 -7.18
C THR A 75 -6.42 -8.61 -7.78
N SER A 76 -6.71 -9.45 -8.75
CA SER A 76 -8.03 -9.42 -9.35
C SER A 76 -9.12 -9.76 -8.34
N ALA A 77 -8.78 -10.52 -7.31
CA ALA A 77 -9.77 -10.84 -6.29
C ALA A 77 -10.21 -9.58 -5.52
N ASP A 78 -9.33 -8.62 -5.42
CA ASP A 78 -9.66 -7.38 -4.70
C ASP A 78 -10.62 -6.50 -5.48
N ARG A 79 -10.86 -6.82 -6.75
CA ARG A 79 -11.74 -6.01 -7.59
C ARG A 79 -13.02 -6.74 -7.96
N THR A 80 -13.26 -7.83 -7.32
CA THR A 80 -14.42 -8.64 -7.62
C THR A 80 -15.72 -7.88 -7.48
N THR A 81 -15.78 -7.06 -6.45
CA THR A 81 -17.00 -6.30 -6.18
C THR A 81 -17.39 -5.44 -7.35
N VAL A 82 -16.43 -4.86 -8.00
CA VAL A 82 -16.71 -3.96 -9.10
C VAL A 82 -17.39 -4.69 -10.24
N SER A 83 -16.92 -5.88 -10.54
CA SER A 83 -17.49 -6.59 -11.67
C SER A 83 -18.89 -7.07 -11.38
N LEU A 84 -19.26 -7.23 -10.14
CA LEU A 84 -20.60 -7.69 -9.82
C LEU A 84 -21.66 -6.65 -10.06
N VAL A 85 -21.27 -5.43 -10.12
CA VAL A 85 -22.21 -4.35 -10.30
C VAL A 85 -22.87 -4.41 -11.66
N ASN A 86 -22.20 -4.98 -12.58
CA ASN A 86 -22.75 -5.09 -13.91
C ASN A 86 -23.60 -6.30 -14.05
#